data_ff13142da6cec266451646e5e2d85d58
#
_entry.id   ff13142da6cec266451646e5e2d85d58
#
_cell.length_a   1.000
_cell.length_b   1.000
_cell.length_c   1.000
_cell.angle_alpha   90.00
_cell.angle_beta   90.00
_cell.angle_gamma   90.00
#
_symmetry.space_group_name_H-M   'P 1'
#
loop_
_entity.id
_entity.type
_entity.pdbx_description
1 polymer ?
#
loop_
_entity_poly.entity_id
_entity_poly.type
_entity_poly.pdbx_seq_one_letter_code
_entity_poly.pdbx_strand_id
1 'polypeptide(L)'
;MLRVFFSAFLIAAAAVLALAGFRGSKSELPPIEIFPDMDHQPKFQPQHESGFFADGRAARKPVEGTIPIGYTIPGAYLQAGAKNGTFKQEGFSNQPDYFNTGTMGDSFGDGIPAEVTEAFVKRGQERFNINCAVCHGKVGTGNGIVTNYGLNAVANLQLDLYKTMPDGQIFYTITNGKNTMGAYGPTIAVEDRWAIVAYVRALQRSQGGKLADLSPEQQKALQETK
;
A
#
# COMPACT_ATOMS: atom_id res chain seq x y z
N MET A 1 -45.39 -50.34 23.62
CA MET A 1 -44.83 -49.16 24.31
C MET A 1 -43.29 -49.15 24.24
N LEU A 2 -42.58 -50.20 24.61
CA LEU A 2 -41.09 -50.21 24.62
C LEU A 2 -40.43 -49.94 23.24
N ARG A 3 -40.99 -50.51 22.15
CA ARG A 3 -40.51 -50.27 20.76
C ARG A 3 -40.66 -48.79 20.35
N VAL A 4 -41.78 -48.19 20.70
CA VAL A 4 -42.02 -46.75 20.40
C VAL A 4 -41.04 -45.86 21.17
N PHE A 5 -40.78 -46.18 22.42
CA PHE A 5 -39.81 -45.46 23.27
C PHE A 5 -38.41 -45.54 22.66
N PHE A 6 -37.93 -46.73 22.27
CA PHE A 6 -36.61 -46.88 21.66
C PHE A 6 -36.50 -46.20 20.31
N SER A 7 -37.56 -46.24 19.50
CA SER A 7 -37.56 -45.55 18.21
C SER A 7 -37.49 -44.03 18.40
N ALA A 8 -38.27 -43.48 19.33
CA ALA A 8 -38.24 -42.04 19.66
C ALA A 8 -36.86 -41.62 20.22
N PHE A 9 -36.28 -42.44 21.08
CA PHE A 9 -34.95 -42.20 21.63
C PHE A 9 -33.85 -42.19 20.56
N LEU A 10 -33.89 -43.16 19.63
CA LEU A 10 -32.94 -43.21 18.51
C LEU A 10 -33.08 -42.01 17.60
N ILE A 11 -34.29 -41.57 17.29
CA ILE A 11 -34.55 -40.38 16.48
C ILE A 11 -34.01 -39.12 17.20
N ALA A 12 -34.29 -39.00 18.49
CA ALA A 12 -33.77 -37.87 19.28
C ALA A 12 -32.22 -37.87 19.35
N ALA A 13 -31.60 -39.02 19.57
CA ALA A 13 -30.15 -39.14 19.58
C ALA A 13 -29.53 -38.83 18.21
N ALA A 14 -30.13 -39.30 17.12
CA ALA A 14 -29.70 -38.97 15.76
C ALA A 14 -29.83 -37.46 15.46
N ALA A 15 -30.92 -36.85 15.90
CA ALA A 15 -31.12 -35.41 15.76
C ALA A 15 -30.07 -34.59 16.56
N VAL A 16 -29.76 -35.00 17.77
CA VAL A 16 -28.71 -34.37 18.58
C VAL A 16 -27.33 -34.54 17.94
N LEU A 17 -27.01 -35.73 17.42
CA LEU A 17 -25.76 -35.98 16.70
C LEU A 17 -25.67 -35.14 15.42
N ALA A 18 -26.76 -35.04 14.65
CA ALA A 18 -26.79 -34.25 13.43
C ALA A 18 -26.63 -32.74 13.69
N LEU A 19 -27.22 -32.22 14.78
CA LEU A 19 -27.20 -30.80 15.09
C LEU A 19 -25.96 -30.35 15.91
N ALA A 20 -25.42 -31.24 16.74
CA ALA A 20 -24.38 -30.88 17.72
C ALA A 20 -23.09 -31.70 17.57
N GLY A 21 -23.12 -32.90 16.96
CA GLY A 21 -22.00 -33.83 16.93
C GLY A 21 -20.80 -33.40 16.08
N PHE A 22 -20.98 -32.41 15.21
CA PHE A 22 -19.92 -31.86 14.36
C PHE A 22 -19.53 -30.42 14.74
N ARG A 23 -20.00 -29.93 15.86
CA ARG A 23 -19.63 -28.59 16.35
C ARG A 23 -18.13 -28.54 16.68
N GLY A 24 -17.44 -27.58 16.10
CA GLY A 24 -15.99 -27.37 16.32
C GLY A 24 -15.10 -28.08 15.31
N SER A 25 -15.61 -28.93 14.42
CA SER A 25 -14.83 -29.41 13.27
C SER A 25 -14.63 -28.29 12.27
N LYS A 26 -13.41 -28.16 11.75
CA LYS A 26 -13.12 -27.25 10.63
C LYS A 26 -13.78 -27.82 9.37
N SER A 27 -14.53 -27.00 8.66
CA SER A 27 -15.16 -27.34 7.38
C SER A 27 -14.70 -26.33 6.33
N GLU A 28 -14.40 -26.82 5.13
CA GLU A 28 -14.14 -25.98 3.95
C GLU A 28 -15.44 -25.54 3.25
N LEU A 29 -16.56 -26.14 3.66
CA LEU A 29 -17.86 -25.77 3.14
C LEU A 29 -18.43 -24.58 3.92
N PRO A 30 -19.16 -23.67 3.26
CA PRO A 30 -19.86 -22.60 3.95
C PRO A 30 -20.85 -23.17 4.97
N PRO A 31 -21.09 -22.48 6.09
CA PRO A 31 -22.06 -22.93 7.10
C PRO A 31 -23.45 -23.04 6.47
N ILE A 32 -24.26 -23.99 6.99
CA ILE A 32 -25.65 -24.13 6.56
C ILE A 32 -26.44 -22.90 7.08
N GLU A 33 -26.92 -22.11 6.16
CA GLU A 33 -27.77 -20.96 6.44
C GLU A 33 -29.23 -21.36 6.38
N ILE A 34 -29.91 -21.43 7.52
CA ILE A 34 -31.36 -21.67 7.59
C ILE A 34 -32.13 -20.35 7.35
N PHE A 35 -31.61 -19.27 7.91
CA PHE A 35 -32.09 -17.90 7.72
C PHE A 35 -30.87 -17.03 7.38
N PRO A 36 -30.68 -16.65 6.11
CA PRO A 36 -29.50 -15.90 5.68
C PRO A 36 -29.46 -14.46 6.22
N ASP A 37 -30.58 -13.98 6.83
CA ASP A 37 -30.70 -12.64 7.41
C ASP A 37 -30.19 -11.57 6.43
N MET A 38 -29.11 -10.88 6.78
CA MET A 38 -28.52 -9.83 5.93
C MET A 38 -27.30 -10.29 5.10
N ASP A 39 -26.92 -11.55 5.16
CA ASP A 39 -25.80 -12.08 4.37
C ASP A 39 -26.06 -12.01 2.87
N HIS A 40 -27.29 -12.29 2.45
CA HIS A 40 -27.72 -12.18 1.06
C HIS A 40 -28.60 -10.94 0.88
N GLN A 41 -28.02 -9.89 0.33
CA GLN A 41 -28.70 -8.63 0.06
C GLN A 41 -28.76 -8.38 -1.45
N PRO A 42 -29.89 -7.82 -1.98
CA PRO A 42 -29.99 -7.39 -3.37
C PRO A 42 -29.24 -6.07 -3.58
N LYS A 43 -27.89 -6.12 -3.44
CA LYS A 43 -27.01 -4.97 -3.65
C LYS A 43 -25.91 -5.31 -4.63
N PHE A 44 -25.43 -4.30 -5.36
CA PHE A 44 -24.22 -4.45 -6.16
C PHE A 44 -23.01 -4.49 -5.23
N GLN A 45 -22.20 -5.54 -5.37
CA GLN A 45 -20.93 -5.68 -4.65
C GLN A 45 -19.76 -5.44 -5.60
N PRO A 46 -18.64 -4.89 -5.12
CA PRO A 46 -17.43 -4.79 -5.93
C PRO A 46 -17.02 -6.15 -6.48
N GLN A 47 -16.59 -6.20 -7.75
CA GLN A 47 -16.13 -7.40 -8.45
C GLN A 47 -17.21 -8.48 -8.70
N HIS A 48 -18.46 -8.26 -8.33
CA HIS A 48 -19.56 -9.14 -8.71
C HIS A 48 -20.05 -8.83 -10.14
N GLU A 49 -20.63 -9.82 -10.77
CA GLU A 49 -21.34 -9.62 -12.03
C GLU A 49 -22.68 -8.90 -11.81
N SER A 50 -23.15 -8.23 -12.83
CA SER A 50 -24.43 -7.55 -12.84
C SER A 50 -25.15 -7.74 -14.16
N GLY A 51 -26.31 -8.36 -14.12
CA GLY A 51 -27.19 -8.48 -15.29
C GLY A 51 -27.84 -7.17 -15.76
N PHE A 52 -27.71 -6.10 -14.95
CA PHE A 52 -28.28 -4.79 -15.30
C PHE A 52 -27.44 -4.03 -16.32
N PHE A 53 -26.11 -4.16 -16.24
CA PHE A 53 -25.19 -3.45 -17.14
C PHE A 53 -24.78 -4.31 -18.33
N ALA A 54 -24.71 -3.72 -19.52
CA ALA A 54 -24.37 -4.42 -20.74
C ALA A 54 -22.97 -5.06 -20.74
N ASP A 55 -22.03 -4.55 -19.92
CA ASP A 55 -20.69 -5.08 -19.72
C ASP A 55 -20.61 -6.16 -18.63
N GLY A 56 -21.76 -6.52 -18.04
CA GLY A 56 -21.85 -7.54 -17.00
C GLY A 56 -21.17 -7.20 -15.68
N ARG A 57 -20.72 -5.96 -15.46
CA ARG A 57 -19.93 -5.57 -14.28
C ARG A 57 -20.76 -4.76 -13.30
N ALA A 58 -20.78 -5.14 -12.03
CA ALA A 58 -21.31 -4.31 -10.96
C ALA A 58 -20.38 -3.11 -10.65
N ALA A 59 -19.06 -3.32 -10.71
CA ALA A 59 -18.08 -2.26 -10.56
C ALA A 59 -18.02 -1.40 -11.83
N ARG A 60 -18.42 -0.13 -11.73
CA ARG A 60 -18.42 0.81 -12.84
C ARG A 60 -17.08 1.47 -13.02
N LYS A 61 -16.71 1.74 -14.27
CA LYS A 61 -15.57 2.62 -14.56
C LYS A 61 -15.85 4.01 -14.00
N PRO A 62 -14.83 4.72 -13.50
CA PRO A 62 -14.98 6.11 -13.11
C PRO A 62 -15.57 6.94 -14.26
N VAL A 63 -16.38 7.94 -13.93
CA VAL A 63 -16.89 8.89 -14.92
C VAL A 63 -15.71 9.70 -15.45
N GLU A 64 -15.69 9.96 -16.74
CA GLU A 64 -14.65 10.77 -17.38
C GLU A 64 -14.54 12.14 -16.70
N GLY A 65 -13.30 12.57 -16.39
CA GLY A 65 -13.02 13.80 -15.66
C GLY A 65 -13.09 13.69 -14.13
N THR A 66 -13.43 12.52 -13.57
CA THR A 66 -13.35 12.32 -12.12
C THR A 66 -11.93 12.01 -11.68
N ILE A 67 -11.56 12.53 -10.49
CA ILE A 67 -10.25 12.31 -9.88
C ILE A 67 -10.40 11.22 -8.84
N PRO A 68 -9.70 10.08 -8.97
CA PRO A 68 -9.79 9.00 -7.99
C PRO A 68 -9.15 9.39 -6.65
N ILE A 69 -9.58 8.74 -5.59
CA ILE A 69 -8.93 8.86 -4.27
C ILE A 69 -7.45 8.47 -4.40
N GLY A 70 -6.57 9.26 -3.80
CA GLY A 70 -5.12 9.07 -3.90
C GLY A 70 -4.47 9.76 -5.10
N TYR A 71 -5.28 10.46 -5.91
CA TYR A 71 -4.82 11.34 -6.97
C TYR A 71 -4.94 12.80 -6.51
N THR A 72 -3.93 13.61 -6.74
CA THR A 72 -3.93 15.01 -6.33
C THR A 72 -3.83 15.91 -7.57
N ILE A 73 -4.65 16.95 -7.63
CA ILE A 73 -4.51 17.98 -8.66
C ILE A 73 -3.32 18.86 -8.27
N PRO A 74 -2.26 18.95 -9.08
CA PRO A 74 -1.05 19.67 -8.71
C PRO A 74 -1.24 21.12 -8.29
N GLY A 75 -2.27 21.81 -8.81
CA GLY A 75 -2.57 23.21 -8.47
C GLY A 75 -3.30 23.43 -7.13
N ALA A 76 -4.05 22.45 -6.65
CA ALA A 76 -4.82 22.58 -5.41
C ALA A 76 -3.91 22.49 -4.16
N TYR A 77 -2.82 21.75 -4.26
CA TYR A 77 -1.85 21.57 -3.18
C TYR A 77 -1.00 22.82 -2.93
N LEU A 78 -0.58 23.49 -4.00
CA LEU A 78 0.20 24.73 -3.90
C LEU A 78 -0.54 25.88 -3.22
N GLN A 79 -1.88 25.85 -3.20
CA GLN A 79 -2.69 26.88 -2.52
C GLN A 79 -2.83 26.65 -1.02
N ALA A 80 -2.60 25.44 -0.51
CA ALA A 80 -2.80 25.11 0.91
C ALA A 80 -1.59 25.38 1.81
N GLY A 81 -0.41 25.75 1.28
CA GLY A 81 0.73 26.01 2.16
C GLY A 81 2.09 26.31 1.54
N ALA A 82 2.29 26.11 0.28
CA ALA A 82 3.60 26.32 -0.35
C ALA A 82 3.74 27.75 -0.88
N LYS A 83 4.29 28.63 -0.09
CA LYS A 83 4.55 30.04 -0.47
C LYS A 83 5.61 30.21 -1.57
N ASN A 84 6.36 29.20 -1.98
CA ASN A 84 7.47 29.32 -2.93
C ASN A 84 7.73 28.12 -3.84
N GLY A 85 6.73 27.28 -4.09
CA GLY A 85 6.91 26.17 -5.03
C GLY A 85 6.68 26.59 -6.47
N THR A 86 7.72 26.91 -7.23
CA THR A 86 7.67 27.07 -8.68
C THR A 86 7.56 25.71 -9.38
N PHE A 87 6.50 24.99 -9.16
CA PHE A 87 6.07 23.94 -10.09
C PHE A 87 4.99 24.52 -10.99
N LYS A 88 5.40 25.05 -12.13
CA LYS A 88 4.51 25.34 -13.25
C LYS A 88 4.19 24.01 -13.92
N GLN A 89 3.19 23.33 -13.42
CA GLN A 89 2.53 22.31 -14.22
C GLN A 89 1.34 22.98 -14.89
N GLU A 90 1.55 23.39 -16.12
CA GLU A 90 0.50 23.90 -16.97
C GLU A 90 -0.41 22.74 -17.37
N GLY A 91 -1.62 22.75 -16.82
CA GLY A 91 -2.81 22.10 -17.38
C GLY A 91 -2.79 20.58 -17.54
N PHE A 92 -3.93 19.98 -17.26
CA PHE A 92 -4.29 18.56 -17.47
C PHE A 92 -4.25 18.10 -18.96
N SER A 93 -3.85 18.97 -19.87
CA SER A 93 -3.80 18.68 -21.31
C SER A 93 -2.37 18.48 -21.78
N ASN A 94 -1.98 17.25 -22.05
CA ASN A 94 -0.81 16.83 -22.83
C ASN A 94 0.59 16.88 -22.21
N GLN A 95 0.75 17.08 -20.90
CA GLN A 95 2.04 16.84 -20.22
C GLN A 95 1.94 15.60 -19.34
N PRO A 96 2.99 14.78 -19.27
CA PRO A 96 3.01 13.63 -18.36
C PRO A 96 2.80 14.12 -16.94
N ASP A 97 1.80 13.58 -16.27
CA ASP A 97 1.45 13.90 -14.88
C ASP A 97 2.43 13.21 -13.92
N TYR A 98 3.68 13.66 -13.97
CA TYR A 98 4.78 13.08 -13.21
C TYR A 98 4.50 13.05 -11.72
N PHE A 99 3.86 14.08 -11.19
CA PHE A 99 3.55 14.17 -9.76
C PHE A 99 2.65 13.02 -9.28
N ASN A 100 1.66 12.64 -10.06
CA ASN A 100 0.74 11.57 -9.69
C ASN A 100 1.19 10.19 -10.15
N THR A 101 2.00 10.09 -11.20
CA THR A 101 2.34 8.81 -11.83
C THR A 101 3.79 8.36 -11.62
N GLY A 102 4.72 9.28 -11.43
CA GLY A 102 6.16 9.00 -11.44
C GLY A 102 6.73 8.73 -12.83
N THR A 103 5.92 8.92 -13.88
CA THR A 103 6.31 8.65 -15.26
C THR A 103 6.36 9.92 -16.11
N MET A 104 7.24 9.94 -17.10
CA MET A 104 7.35 10.95 -18.14
C MET A 104 7.24 10.23 -19.50
N GLY A 105 6.00 10.15 -20.03
CA GLY A 105 5.72 9.30 -21.18
C GLY A 105 5.95 7.82 -20.85
N ASP A 106 6.72 7.14 -21.66
CA ASP A 106 7.00 5.69 -21.54
C ASP A 106 8.18 5.38 -20.57
N SER A 107 8.77 6.38 -19.95
CA SER A 107 9.90 6.23 -19.03
C SER A 107 9.60 6.78 -17.64
N PHE A 108 10.38 6.33 -16.67
CA PHE A 108 10.30 6.88 -15.31
C PHE A 108 11.08 8.18 -15.24
N GLY A 109 10.48 9.19 -14.60
CA GLY A 109 11.17 10.45 -14.36
C GLY A 109 12.16 10.35 -13.19
N ASP A 110 13.08 11.28 -13.13
CA ASP A 110 14.03 11.42 -12.04
C ASP A 110 13.83 12.75 -11.33
N GLY A 111 14.15 12.76 -10.02
CA GLY A 111 13.92 13.91 -9.16
C GLY A 111 12.55 13.87 -8.45
N ILE A 112 12.51 14.49 -7.27
CA ILE A 112 11.31 14.59 -6.44
C ILE A 112 10.56 15.87 -6.80
N PRO A 113 9.28 15.80 -7.24
CA PRO A 113 8.52 16.97 -7.68
C PRO A 113 7.93 17.77 -6.50
N ALA A 114 8.74 17.98 -5.46
CA ALA A 114 8.40 18.74 -4.27
C ALA A 114 9.68 19.33 -3.67
N GLU A 115 9.51 20.40 -2.88
CA GLU A 115 10.64 20.95 -2.12
C GLU A 115 11.03 19.98 -1.00
N VAL A 116 12.26 19.46 -1.05
CA VAL A 116 12.78 18.50 -0.08
C VAL A 116 13.34 19.26 1.12
N THR A 117 12.47 19.58 2.06
CA THR A 117 12.82 20.20 3.35
C THR A 117 13.04 19.12 4.42
N GLU A 118 13.65 19.52 5.55
CA GLU A 118 13.77 18.64 6.72
C GLU A 118 12.40 18.12 7.19
N ALA A 119 11.39 18.99 7.22
CA ALA A 119 10.03 18.63 7.59
C ALA A 119 9.43 17.60 6.63
N PHE A 120 9.69 17.74 5.31
CA PHE A 120 9.24 16.80 4.30
C PHE A 120 9.90 15.41 4.47
N VAL A 121 11.22 15.38 4.74
CA VAL A 121 11.93 14.12 5.00
C VAL A 121 11.46 13.46 6.30
N LYS A 122 11.22 14.24 7.37
CA LYS A 122 10.65 13.73 8.62
C LYS A 122 9.25 13.15 8.40
N ARG A 123 8.42 13.80 7.60
CA ARG A 123 7.12 13.26 7.19
C ARG A 123 7.28 11.93 6.46
N GLY A 124 8.23 11.85 5.54
CA GLY A 124 8.57 10.61 4.83
C GLY A 124 9.01 9.50 5.78
N GLN A 125 9.83 9.82 6.78
CA GLN A 125 10.25 8.89 7.83
C GLN A 125 9.07 8.33 8.63
N GLU A 126 8.15 9.21 9.04
CA GLU A 126 6.94 8.80 9.76
C GLU A 126 6.12 7.82 8.91
N ARG A 127 5.83 8.18 7.66
CA ARG A 127 5.04 7.35 6.74
C ARG A 127 5.72 6.04 6.37
N PHE A 128 7.03 6.06 6.17
CA PHE A 128 7.84 4.87 5.95
C PHE A 128 7.77 3.92 7.15
N ASN A 129 7.93 4.44 8.36
CA ASN A 129 7.89 3.63 9.58
C ASN A 129 6.53 2.98 9.80
N ILE A 130 5.43 3.66 9.43
CA ILE A 130 4.06 3.13 9.56
C ILE A 130 3.78 2.05 8.50
N ASN A 131 4.12 2.31 7.23
CA ASN A 131 3.63 1.51 6.11
C ASN A 131 4.67 0.56 5.51
N CYS A 132 5.95 0.91 5.57
CA CYS A 132 7.01 0.24 4.81
C CYS A 132 7.96 -0.58 5.70
N ALA A 133 8.28 -0.06 6.90
CA ALA A 133 9.27 -0.67 7.79
C ALA A 133 8.87 -2.06 8.28
N VAL A 134 7.58 -2.39 8.30
CA VAL A 134 7.07 -3.73 8.65
C VAL A 134 7.66 -4.80 7.73
N CYS A 135 7.87 -4.47 6.46
CA CYS A 135 8.50 -5.34 5.47
C CYS A 135 9.99 -5.00 5.27
N HIS A 136 10.29 -3.73 4.98
CA HIS A 136 11.63 -3.31 4.57
C HIS A 136 12.62 -3.11 5.73
N GLY A 137 12.14 -3.13 6.99
CA GLY A 137 12.94 -2.77 8.17
C GLY A 137 13.14 -1.25 8.27
N LYS A 138 13.45 -0.74 9.46
CA LYS A 138 13.60 0.70 9.71
C LYS A 138 14.71 1.36 8.91
N VAL A 139 15.72 0.59 8.54
CA VAL A 139 16.87 1.05 7.75
C VAL A 139 16.80 0.62 6.27
N GLY A 140 15.70 -0.01 5.85
CA GLY A 140 15.46 -0.37 4.45
C GLY A 140 16.26 -1.56 3.95
N THR A 141 16.76 -2.44 4.82
CA THR A 141 17.56 -3.62 4.45
C THR A 141 16.75 -4.85 4.07
N GLY A 142 15.41 -4.77 4.10
CA GLY A 142 14.54 -5.89 3.76
C GLY A 142 14.34 -6.91 4.89
N ASN A 143 14.73 -6.56 6.13
CA ASN A 143 14.66 -7.42 7.31
C ASN A 143 13.54 -6.99 8.27
N GLY A 144 12.41 -6.55 7.75
CA GLY A 144 11.25 -6.21 8.56
C GLY A 144 10.66 -7.42 9.28
N ILE A 145 9.77 -7.17 10.24
CA ILE A 145 9.18 -8.22 11.11
C ILE A 145 8.49 -9.34 10.31
N VAL A 146 7.97 -9.04 9.13
CA VAL A 146 7.27 -10.03 8.27
C VAL A 146 8.18 -11.17 7.80
N THR A 147 9.51 -10.98 7.79
CA THR A 147 10.47 -12.04 7.44
C THR A 147 10.41 -13.19 8.45
N ASN A 148 10.09 -12.90 9.71
CA ASN A 148 9.90 -13.91 10.75
C ASN A 148 8.64 -14.77 10.52
N TYR A 149 7.76 -14.32 9.64
CA TYR A 149 6.52 -15.00 9.27
C TYR A 149 6.56 -15.59 7.85
N GLY A 150 7.76 -15.71 7.27
CA GLY A 150 7.98 -16.40 6.01
C GLY A 150 7.98 -15.52 4.76
N LEU A 151 7.80 -14.20 4.86
CA LEU A 151 7.93 -13.30 3.73
C LEU A 151 9.40 -12.91 3.52
N ASN A 152 10.16 -13.79 2.87
CA ASN A 152 11.62 -13.63 2.72
C ASN A 152 12.04 -12.87 1.44
N ALA A 153 11.11 -12.58 0.53
CA ALA A 153 11.40 -11.93 -0.76
C ALA A 153 11.25 -10.40 -0.70
N VAL A 154 11.65 -9.78 0.43
CA VAL A 154 11.58 -8.32 0.58
C VAL A 154 12.86 -7.67 0.05
N ALA A 155 12.69 -6.66 -0.78
CA ALA A 155 13.80 -5.93 -1.38
C ALA A 155 14.64 -5.20 -0.33
N ASN A 156 15.96 -5.41 -0.37
CA ASN A 156 16.93 -4.59 0.36
C ASN A 156 17.16 -3.29 -0.44
N LEU A 157 16.60 -2.18 0.03
CA LEU A 157 16.66 -0.87 -0.62
C LEU A 157 18.08 -0.25 -0.63
N GLN A 158 19.04 -0.86 0.08
CA GLN A 158 20.44 -0.39 0.14
C GLN A 158 21.30 -0.95 -0.99
N LEU A 159 20.78 -1.86 -1.81
CA LEU A 159 21.52 -2.39 -2.98
C LEU A 159 21.63 -1.32 -4.07
N ASP A 160 22.71 -1.37 -4.81
CA ASP A 160 23.02 -0.39 -5.87
C ASP A 160 21.92 -0.34 -6.94
N LEU A 161 21.28 -1.47 -7.23
CA LEU A 161 20.11 -1.52 -8.12
C LEU A 161 19.02 -0.52 -7.73
N TYR A 162 18.74 -0.35 -6.44
CA TYR A 162 17.71 0.57 -5.94
C TYR A 162 18.24 1.98 -5.73
N LYS A 163 19.55 2.14 -5.49
CA LYS A 163 20.19 3.46 -5.41
C LYS A 163 20.22 4.17 -6.76
N THR A 164 20.41 3.41 -7.84
CA THR A 164 20.44 3.94 -9.22
C THR A 164 19.06 4.01 -9.87
N MET A 165 18.02 3.47 -9.21
CA MET A 165 16.66 3.49 -9.73
C MET A 165 16.12 4.93 -9.74
N PRO A 166 15.48 5.41 -10.84
CA PRO A 166 14.84 6.74 -10.87
C PRO A 166 13.82 6.94 -9.74
N ASP A 167 13.71 8.16 -9.22
CA ASP A 167 12.77 8.48 -8.14
C ASP A 167 11.32 8.17 -8.52
N GLY A 168 10.95 8.48 -9.76
CA GLY A 168 9.63 8.15 -10.30
C GLY A 168 9.35 6.66 -10.35
N GLN A 169 10.36 5.80 -10.55
CA GLN A 169 10.18 4.36 -10.53
C GLN A 169 9.93 3.84 -9.11
N ILE A 170 10.57 4.44 -8.11
CA ILE A 170 10.29 4.13 -6.69
C ILE A 170 8.86 4.55 -6.36
N PHE A 171 8.48 5.77 -6.73
CA PHE A 171 7.13 6.29 -6.55
C PHE A 171 6.08 5.41 -7.24
N TYR A 172 6.31 5.04 -8.50
CA TYR A 172 5.45 4.15 -9.26
C TYR A 172 5.28 2.79 -8.58
N THR A 173 6.38 2.22 -8.07
CA THR A 173 6.37 0.95 -7.34
C THR A 173 5.55 1.04 -6.05
N ILE A 174 5.68 2.13 -5.30
CA ILE A 174 4.85 2.38 -4.10
C ILE A 174 3.37 2.50 -4.51
N THR A 175 3.10 3.19 -5.59
CA THR A 175 1.73 3.47 -6.05
C THR A 175 1.01 2.22 -6.53
N ASN A 176 1.65 1.44 -7.39
CA ASN A 176 1.02 0.33 -8.13
C ASN A 176 1.36 -1.05 -7.58
N GLY A 177 2.36 -1.12 -6.68
CA GLY A 177 2.92 -2.38 -6.23
C GLY A 177 3.89 -3.00 -7.25
N LYS A 178 4.60 -4.03 -6.84
CA LYS A 178 5.49 -4.82 -7.71
C LYS A 178 5.67 -6.23 -7.15
N ASN A 179 5.41 -7.25 -7.93
CA ASN A 179 5.49 -8.66 -7.52
C ASN A 179 4.62 -8.93 -6.27
N THR A 180 5.24 -9.27 -5.14
CA THR A 180 4.56 -9.51 -3.86
C THR A 180 4.25 -8.23 -3.06
N MET A 181 4.80 -7.10 -3.44
CA MET A 181 4.51 -5.81 -2.82
C MET A 181 3.16 -5.28 -3.30
N GLY A 182 2.23 -5.09 -2.38
CA GLY A 182 0.92 -4.51 -2.68
C GLY A 182 0.99 -3.03 -3.08
N ALA A 183 -0.06 -2.54 -3.72
CA ALA A 183 -0.23 -1.15 -4.11
C ALA A 183 -0.65 -0.29 -2.91
N TYR A 184 0.02 0.84 -2.72
CA TYR A 184 -0.28 1.81 -1.67
C TYR A 184 -0.93 3.10 -2.22
N GLY A 185 -1.15 3.18 -3.54
CA GLY A 185 -1.79 4.34 -4.15
C GLY A 185 -3.10 4.76 -3.50
N PRO A 186 -4.04 3.84 -3.19
CA PRO A 186 -5.32 4.17 -2.58
C PRO A 186 -5.23 4.57 -1.10
N THR A 187 -4.16 4.20 -0.40
CA THR A 187 -4.05 4.35 1.06
C THR A 187 -3.11 5.45 1.51
N ILE A 188 -2.13 5.82 0.67
CA ILE A 188 -1.14 6.85 0.97
C ILE A 188 -1.29 8.00 -0.02
N ALA A 189 -1.47 9.22 0.48
CA ALA A 189 -1.56 10.42 -0.34
C ALA A 189 -0.32 10.58 -1.25
N VAL A 190 -0.49 11.22 -2.40
CA VAL A 190 0.58 11.43 -3.40
C VAL A 190 1.82 12.05 -2.78
N GLU A 191 1.63 13.08 -2.00
CA GLU A 191 2.71 13.82 -1.33
C GLU A 191 3.45 12.96 -0.31
N ASP A 192 2.70 12.19 0.49
CA ASP A 192 3.28 11.28 1.46
C ASP A 192 4.11 10.19 0.77
N ARG A 193 3.69 9.75 -0.43
CA ARG A 193 4.49 8.82 -1.26
C ARG A 193 5.79 9.44 -1.72
N TRP A 194 5.78 10.71 -2.18
CA TRP A 194 6.99 11.45 -2.52
C TRP A 194 7.86 11.72 -1.30
N ALA A 195 7.27 12.02 -0.15
CA ALA A 195 8.00 12.15 1.11
C ALA A 195 8.70 10.83 1.50
N ILE A 196 8.04 9.68 1.28
CA ILE A 196 8.65 8.36 1.48
C ILE A 196 9.82 8.16 0.52
N VAL A 197 9.71 8.55 -0.76
CA VAL A 197 10.83 8.50 -1.72
C VAL A 197 12.01 9.34 -1.21
N ALA A 198 11.76 10.57 -0.74
CA ALA A 198 12.79 11.44 -0.17
C ALA A 198 13.49 10.77 1.03
N TYR A 199 12.71 10.15 1.92
CA TYR A 199 13.25 9.46 3.08
C TYR A 199 14.07 8.21 2.68
N VAL A 200 13.62 7.44 1.70
CA VAL A 200 14.39 6.29 1.16
C VAL A 200 15.74 6.77 0.62
N ARG A 201 15.77 7.90 -0.10
CA ARG A 201 17.04 8.50 -0.57
C ARG A 201 17.94 8.94 0.59
N ALA A 202 17.36 9.52 1.63
CA ALA A 202 18.12 9.89 2.83
C ALA A 202 18.69 8.64 3.54
N LEU A 203 17.93 7.55 3.64
CA LEU A 203 18.41 6.27 4.17
C LEU A 203 19.57 5.70 3.34
N GLN A 204 19.43 5.69 2.02
CA GLN A 204 20.47 5.22 1.10
C GLN A 204 21.76 6.04 1.25
N ARG A 205 21.61 7.37 1.36
CA ARG A 205 22.74 8.29 1.55
C ARG A 205 23.41 8.09 2.90
N SER A 206 22.61 7.96 3.97
CA SER A 206 23.14 7.79 5.34
C SER A 206 23.96 6.52 5.53
N GLN A 207 23.60 5.44 4.82
CA GLN A 207 24.31 4.16 4.89
C GLN A 207 25.42 4.00 3.87
N GLY A 208 25.44 4.83 2.85
CA GLY A 208 26.50 4.88 1.81
C GLY A 208 27.43 6.07 1.93
N GLY A 209 27.25 6.91 2.96
CA GLY A 209 28.03 8.13 3.14
C GLY A 209 29.53 7.86 3.35
N LYS A 210 30.35 8.62 2.69
CA LYS A 210 31.82 8.58 2.86
C LYS A 210 32.25 9.80 3.66
N LEU A 211 33.31 9.66 4.44
CA LEU A 211 33.87 10.77 5.22
C LEU A 211 34.21 11.98 4.32
N ALA A 212 34.56 11.71 3.06
CA ALA A 212 34.82 12.74 2.06
C ALA A 212 33.59 13.56 1.63
N ASP A 213 32.39 13.08 1.91
CA ASP A 213 31.13 13.78 1.58
C ASP A 213 30.77 14.86 2.63
N LEU A 214 31.50 14.88 3.75
CA LEU A 214 31.31 15.83 4.85
C LEU A 214 32.21 17.06 4.70
N SER A 215 31.74 18.22 5.16
CA SER A 215 32.57 19.41 5.26
C SER A 215 33.76 19.17 6.21
N PRO A 216 34.89 19.91 6.06
CA PRO A 216 36.03 19.78 6.98
C PRO A 216 35.68 19.95 8.46
N GLU A 217 34.69 20.82 8.76
CA GLU A 217 34.20 21.07 10.11
C GLU A 217 33.42 19.86 10.66
N GLN A 218 32.59 19.24 9.82
CA GLN A 218 31.83 18.02 10.18
C GLN A 218 32.74 16.81 10.36
N GLN A 219 33.80 16.69 9.54
CA GLN A 219 34.82 15.63 9.66
C GLN A 219 35.55 15.75 11.01
N LYS A 220 35.90 16.98 11.40
CA LYS A 220 36.56 17.27 12.68
C LYS A 220 35.65 16.95 13.86
N ALA A 221 34.39 17.40 13.83
CA ALA A 221 33.41 17.10 14.88
C ALA A 221 33.19 15.56 15.06
N LEU A 222 33.19 14.78 13.99
CA LEU A 222 33.09 13.33 14.04
C LEU A 222 34.31 12.65 14.66
N GLN A 223 35.51 13.24 14.51
CA GLN A 223 36.75 12.73 15.11
C GLN A 223 36.82 13.03 16.61
N GLU A 224 36.22 14.16 17.05
CA GLU A 224 36.17 14.54 18.45
C GLU A 224 35.08 13.76 19.26
N THR A 225 34.17 13.06 18.59
CA THR A 225 33.06 12.32 19.21
C THR A 225 33.40 10.82 19.42
N LYS A 226 34.59 10.37 19.04
CA LYS A 226 35.11 9.02 19.23
C LYS A 226 35.98 8.93 20.48
#